data_93b3933b74eba4deffe7cba24b84f41d
#
_entry.id   93b3933b74eba4deffe7cba24b84f41d
#
_cell.length_a   1.000
_cell.length_b   1.000
_cell.length_c   1.000
_cell.angle_alpha   90.00
_cell.angle_beta   90.00
_cell.angle_gamma   90.00
#
_symmetry.space_group_name_H-M   'P 1'
#
loop_
_entity.id
_entity.type
_entity.pdbx_description
1 polymer ?
#
loop_
_entity_poly.entity_id
_entity_poly.type
_entity_poly.pdbx_seq_one_letter_code
_entity_poly.pdbx_strand_id
1 'polypeptide(L)'
;DSRVSRGLGDVYKRQTLIELGFSAYTEGVKSKIDVFAITMALMIGTAGLPHVIVRFFTVPKVSDARKSAGYALLFIALLYTTAPAVGAFARLNFVETIHNTSYTQVADWFKSWESIGLIGWKDKNQDGKIQYHPGAPFEGKPSFAEDRRPDGSREVTNKPTESKNEVYVDRDIMVLANPEIAALPAWVIALV
;
A
#
# COMPACT_ATOMS: atom_id res chain seq x y z
N ASP A 1 -25.28 -14.31 -4.95
CA ASP A 1 -24.19 -14.99 -4.22
C ASP A 1 -22.93 -14.15 -4.05
N SER A 2 -23.11 -12.84 -4.02
CA SER A 2 -22.00 -11.90 -3.80
C SER A 2 -21.42 -11.92 -2.37
N ARG A 3 -22.13 -12.47 -1.38
CA ARG A 3 -21.64 -12.57 0.01
C ARG A 3 -20.62 -13.71 0.20
N VAL A 4 -20.85 -14.83 -0.45
CA VAL A 4 -19.94 -15.99 -0.39
C VAL A 4 -18.64 -15.67 -1.13
N SER A 5 -18.72 -14.99 -2.27
CA SER A 5 -17.56 -14.55 -3.05
C SER A 5 -16.65 -13.57 -2.27
N ARG A 6 -17.23 -12.64 -1.49
CA ARG A 6 -16.45 -11.71 -0.66
C ARG A 6 -15.77 -12.42 0.51
N GLY A 7 -16.46 -13.35 1.19
CA GLY A 7 -15.89 -14.12 2.28
C GLY A 7 -14.73 -15.02 1.82
N LEU A 8 -14.85 -15.66 0.67
CA LEU A 8 -13.78 -16.46 0.07
C LEU A 8 -12.57 -15.60 -0.32
N GLY A 9 -12.79 -14.40 -0.87
CA GLY A 9 -11.71 -13.47 -1.17
C GLY A 9 -10.92 -13.03 0.07
N ASP A 10 -11.59 -12.74 1.18
CA ASP A 10 -10.92 -12.33 2.42
C ASP A 10 -10.15 -13.47 3.10
N VAL A 11 -10.69 -14.69 3.05
CA VAL A 11 -10.00 -15.90 3.54
C VAL A 11 -8.77 -16.18 2.70
N TYR A 12 -8.88 -16.14 1.38
CA TYR A 12 -7.77 -16.34 0.45
C TYR A 12 -6.65 -15.33 0.67
N LYS A 13 -6.97 -14.04 0.79
CA LYS A 13 -6.00 -12.97 1.08
C LYS A 13 -5.26 -13.19 2.38
N ARG A 14 -6.00 -13.53 3.43
CA ARG A 14 -5.41 -13.81 4.75
C ARG A 14 -4.45 -14.98 4.67
N GLN A 15 -4.84 -16.03 3.98
CA GLN A 15 -4.02 -17.23 3.83
C GLN A 15 -2.75 -16.95 3.03
N THR A 16 -2.83 -16.28 1.89
CA THR A 16 -1.66 -15.90 1.07
C THR A 16 -0.66 -15.06 1.85
N LEU A 17 -1.13 -14.07 2.63
CA LEU A 17 -0.24 -13.24 3.44
C LEU A 17 0.44 -14.05 4.56
N ILE A 18 -0.27 -14.96 5.21
CA ILE A 18 0.29 -15.82 6.26
C ILE A 18 1.32 -16.80 5.67
N GLU A 19 1.04 -17.40 4.54
CA GLU A 19 1.97 -18.32 3.83
C GLU A 19 3.27 -17.62 3.44
N LEU A 20 3.22 -16.35 3.10
CA LEU A 20 4.40 -15.52 2.84
C LEU A 20 5.10 -15.02 4.10
N GLY A 21 4.58 -15.35 5.30
CA GLY A 21 5.14 -14.97 6.59
C GLY A 21 4.74 -13.58 7.09
N PHE A 22 3.78 -12.92 6.45
CA PHE A 22 3.23 -11.66 6.95
C PHE A 22 2.24 -11.91 8.07
N SER A 23 2.17 -10.98 9.04
CA SER A 23 1.11 -10.99 10.06
C SER A 23 -0.27 -10.90 9.40
N ALA A 24 -1.25 -11.61 9.94
CA ALA A 24 -2.61 -11.53 9.45
C ALA A 24 -3.10 -10.08 9.51
N TYR A 25 -3.78 -9.62 8.49
CA TYR A 25 -4.27 -8.23 8.37
C TYR A 25 -5.16 -7.80 9.54
N THR A 26 -5.79 -8.76 10.21
CA THR A 26 -6.68 -8.55 11.37
C THR A 26 -5.95 -8.63 12.71
N GLU A 27 -4.68 -8.97 12.75
CA GLU A 27 -3.88 -9.01 13.97
C GLU A 27 -3.34 -7.62 14.30
N GLY A 28 -3.82 -7.06 15.41
CA GLY A 28 -3.35 -5.79 15.91
C GLY A 28 -1.93 -5.91 16.47
N VAL A 29 -0.99 -5.17 15.88
CA VAL A 29 0.41 -5.11 16.34
C VAL A 29 0.56 -4.19 17.55
N LYS A 30 -0.43 -3.33 17.82
CA LYS A 30 -0.37 -2.31 18.87
C LYS A 30 -1.20 -2.73 20.09
N SER A 31 -0.78 -2.31 21.28
CA SER A 31 -1.54 -2.51 22.50
C SER A 31 -2.89 -1.79 22.43
N LYS A 32 -3.89 -2.26 23.18
CA LYS A 32 -5.21 -1.62 23.23
C LYS A 32 -5.12 -0.18 23.73
N ILE A 33 -4.20 0.10 24.64
CA ILE A 33 -3.94 1.45 25.19
C ILE A 33 -3.38 2.37 24.12
N ASP A 34 -2.41 1.89 23.31
CA ASP A 34 -1.86 2.67 22.21
C ASP A 34 -2.92 3.01 21.16
N VAL A 35 -3.75 2.04 20.79
CA VAL A 35 -4.87 2.26 19.87
C VAL A 35 -5.83 3.30 20.43
N PHE A 36 -6.18 3.21 21.72
CA PHE A 36 -7.04 4.20 22.37
C PHE A 36 -6.41 5.58 22.38
N ALA A 37 -5.12 5.70 22.76
CA ALA A 37 -4.41 6.96 22.81
C ALA A 37 -4.30 7.62 21.42
N ILE A 38 -3.97 6.84 20.39
CA ILE A 38 -3.90 7.33 19.00
C ILE A 38 -5.28 7.80 18.54
N THR A 39 -6.32 7.04 18.82
CA THR A 39 -7.71 7.40 18.45
C THR A 39 -8.13 8.69 19.11
N MET A 40 -7.89 8.83 20.42
CA MET A 40 -8.21 10.05 21.16
C MET A 40 -7.43 11.26 20.65
N ALA A 41 -6.13 11.09 20.38
CA ALA A 41 -5.29 12.17 19.86
C ALA A 41 -5.77 12.64 18.48
N LEU A 42 -6.14 11.70 17.59
CA LEU A 42 -6.68 12.03 16.27
C LEU A 42 -8.06 12.70 16.37
N MET A 43 -8.95 12.23 17.26
CA MET A 43 -10.27 12.82 17.44
C MET A 43 -10.18 14.26 17.95
N ILE A 44 -9.36 14.50 18.98
CA ILE A 44 -9.18 15.84 19.55
C ILE A 44 -8.46 16.75 18.56
N GLY A 45 -7.41 16.25 17.90
CA GLY A 45 -6.65 17.01 16.90
C GLY A 45 -7.50 17.45 15.71
N THR A 46 -8.31 16.54 15.17
CA THR A 46 -9.19 16.87 14.03
C THR A 46 -10.33 17.81 14.43
N ALA A 47 -10.85 17.72 15.65
CA ALA A 47 -11.87 18.64 16.14
C ALA A 47 -11.35 20.08 16.30
N GLY A 48 -10.06 20.26 16.58
CA GLY A 48 -9.41 21.56 16.75
C GLY A 48 -8.91 22.22 15.47
N LEU A 49 -9.06 21.58 14.30
CA LEU A 49 -8.55 22.13 13.04
C LEU A 49 -9.31 23.41 12.63
N PRO A 50 -8.61 24.53 12.35
CA PRO A 50 -9.23 25.81 12.04
C PRO A 50 -10.22 25.74 10.88
N HIS A 51 -9.90 24.97 9.82
CA HIS A 51 -10.78 24.84 8.66
C HIS A 51 -12.09 24.07 8.94
N VAL A 52 -12.11 23.23 9.97
CA VAL A 52 -13.34 22.57 10.44
C VAL A 52 -14.19 23.55 11.22
N ILE A 53 -13.57 24.34 12.10
CA ILE A 53 -14.25 25.33 12.96
C ILE A 53 -14.84 26.46 12.12
N VAL A 54 -14.06 27.02 11.16
CA VAL A 54 -14.51 28.08 10.25
C VAL A 54 -15.78 27.71 9.49
N ARG A 55 -15.93 26.42 9.13
CA ARG A 55 -17.12 25.95 8.41
C ARG A 55 -18.43 26.18 9.18
N PHE A 56 -18.40 26.21 10.52
CA PHE A 56 -19.57 26.49 11.34
C PHE A 56 -19.93 28.00 11.39
N PHE A 57 -18.96 28.88 11.13
CA PHE A 57 -19.16 30.32 11.13
C PHE A 57 -19.56 30.89 9.76
N THR A 58 -19.33 30.13 8.68
CA THR A 58 -19.61 30.61 7.30
C THR A 58 -21.02 30.28 6.81
N VAL A 59 -21.81 29.53 7.56
CA VAL A 59 -23.17 29.14 7.16
C VAL A 59 -24.21 30.09 7.77
N PRO A 60 -25.22 30.56 6.98
CA PRO A 60 -26.19 31.55 7.43
C PRO A 60 -27.15 31.06 8.53
N LYS A 61 -27.40 29.74 8.59
CA LYS A 61 -28.35 29.12 9.53
C LYS A 61 -27.74 27.90 10.22
N VAL A 62 -28.08 27.70 11.48
CA VAL A 62 -27.66 26.52 12.26
C VAL A 62 -28.17 25.22 11.66
N SER A 63 -29.36 25.24 11.03
CA SER A 63 -29.89 24.05 10.31
C SER A 63 -28.99 23.64 9.16
N ASP A 64 -28.37 24.55 8.45
CA ASP A 64 -27.51 24.28 7.30
C ASP A 64 -26.15 23.77 7.77
N ALA A 65 -25.66 24.27 8.92
CA ALA A 65 -24.47 23.70 9.57
C ALA A 65 -24.66 22.20 9.94
N ARG A 66 -25.83 21.85 10.51
CA ARG A 66 -26.12 20.44 10.84
C ARG A 66 -26.22 19.55 9.62
N LYS A 67 -26.87 20.02 8.53
CA LYS A 67 -26.95 19.26 7.27
C LYS A 67 -25.58 19.08 6.64
N SER A 68 -24.76 20.12 6.60
CA SER A 68 -23.40 20.06 6.09
C SER A 68 -22.53 19.09 6.89
N ALA A 69 -22.63 19.11 8.23
CA ALA A 69 -21.94 18.16 9.09
C ALA A 69 -22.39 16.71 8.84
N GLY A 70 -23.70 16.48 8.65
CA GLY A 70 -24.25 15.17 8.32
C GLY A 70 -23.70 14.63 7.00
N TYR A 71 -23.68 15.42 5.95
CA TYR A 71 -23.07 15.03 4.67
C TYR A 71 -21.57 14.80 4.78
N ALA A 72 -20.85 15.65 5.51
CA ALA A 72 -19.43 15.47 5.74
C ALA A 72 -19.14 14.14 6.43
N LEU A 73 -19.88 13.79 7.47
CA LEU A 73 -19.76 12.51 8.17
C LEU A 73 -20.04 11.31 7.26
N LEU A 74 -21.08 11.41 6.40
CA LEU A 74 -21.39 10.37 5.43
C LEU A 74 -20.21 10.12 4.47
N PHE A 75 -19.69 11.19 3.86
CA PHE A 75 -18.56 11.07 2.92
C PHE A 75 -17.27 10.61 3.61
N ILE A 76 -17.00 11.09 4.81
CA ILE A 76 -15.87 10.63 5.63
C ILE A 76 -16.00 9.14 5.94
N ALA A 77 -17.16 8.68 6.40
CA ALA A 77 -17.40 7.27 6.68
C ALA A 77 -17.19 6.40 5.43
N LEU A 78 -17.66 6.86 4.28
CA LEU A 78 -17.49 6.19 3.00
C LEU A 78 -16.00 6.08 2.62
N LEU A 79 -15.25 7.18 2.71
CA LEU A 79 -13.81 7.20 2.44
C LEU A 79 -13.02 6.30 3.40
N TYR A 80 -13.27 6.38 4.70
CA TYR A 80 -12.56 5.57 5.69
C TYR A 80 -12.94 4.08 5.64
N THR A 81 -14.05 3.73 5.02
CA THR A 81 -14.41 2.33 4.77
C THR A 81 -13.77 1.80 3.49
N THR A 82 -13.68 2.62 2.44
CA THR A 82 -13.15 2.19 1.14
C THR A 82 -11.62 2.21 1.08
N ALA A 83 -10.96 3.20 1.68
CA ALA A 83 -9.50 3.34 1.62
C ALA A 83 -8.72 2.12 2.16
N PRO A 84 -9.03 1.55 3.35
CA PRO A 84 -8.37 0.34 3.82
C PRO A 84 -8.60 -0.88 2.91
N ALA A 85 -9.80 -0.99 2.34
CA ALA A 85 -10.11 -2.06 1.39
C ALA A 85 -9.25 -1.94 0.12
N VAL A 86 -9.17 -0.74 -0.45
CA VAL A 86 -8.30 -0.48 -1.62
C VAL A 86 -6.84 -0.79 -1.30
N GLY A 87 -6.32 -0.36 -0.14
CA GLY A 87 -4.96 -0.67 0.28
C GLY A 87 -4.67 -2.17 0.45
N ALA A 88 -5.63 -2.92 1.00
CA ALA A 88 -5.50 -4.37 1.13
C ALA A 88 -5.50 -5.08 -0.23
N PHE A 89 -6.35 -4.66 -1.16
CA PHE A 89 -6.38 -5.19 -2.53
C PHE A 89 -5.12 -4.84 -3.31
N ALA A 90 -4.64 -3.60 -3.21
CA ALA A 90 -3.42 -3.15 -3.86
C ALA A 90 -2.22 -4.01 -3.44
N ARG A 91 -2.09 -4.27 -2.14
CA ARG A 91 -1.02 -5.12 -1.62
C ARG A 91 -1.11 -6.55 -2.11
N LEU A 92 -2.32 -7.11 -2.18
CA LEU A 92 -2.51 -8.46 -2.70
C LEU A 92 -2.13 -8.55 -4.18
N ASN A 93 -2.68 -7.65 -5.00
CA ASN A 93 -2.37 -7.60 -6.43
C ASN A 93 -0.86 -7.41 -6.67
N PHE A 94 -0.21 -6.58 -5.86
CA PHE A 94 1.24 -6.41 -5.91
C PHE A 94 1.96 -7.74 -5.67
N VAL A 95 1.62 -8.44 -4.58
CA VAL A 95 2.24 -9.73 -4.25
C VAL A 95 2.00 -10.76 -5.33
N GLU A 96 0.76 -10.93 -5.81
CA GLU A 96 0.40 -11.90 -6.83
C GLU A 96 1.10 -11.62 -8.18
N THR A 97 1.35 -10.36 -8.49
CA THR A 97 1.98 -9.97 -9.76
C THR A 97 3.48 -10.21 -9.76
N ILE A 98 4.16 -10.05 -8.61
CA ILE A 98 5.62 -10.10 -8.57
C ILE A 98 6.18 -11.37 -7.93
N HIS A 99 5.48 -11.98 -6.96
CA HIS A 99 6.03 -13.11 -6.22
C HIS A 99 6.25 -14.35 -7.11
N ASN A 100 7.43 -14.95 -7.05
CA ASN A 100 7.88 -16.08 -7.88
C ASN A 100 7.88 -15.80 -9.40
N THR A 101 7.81 -14.55 -9.83
CA THR A 101 7.88 -14.17 -11.23
C THR A 101 9.32 -13.90 -11.63
N SER A 102 9.74 -14.39 -12.81
CA SER A 102 11.05 -14.06 -13.37
C SER A 102 11.11 -12.56 -13.75
N TYR A 103 12.25 -11.93 -13.53
CA TYR A 103 12.42 -10.51 -13.88
C TYR A 103 12.11 -10.21 -15.34
N THR A 104 12.38 -11.13 -16.25
CA THR A 104 12.07 -10.96 -17.68
C THR A 104 10.58 -10.92 -17.98
N GLN A 105 9.77 -11.57 -17.15
CA GLN A 105 8.31 -11.68 -17.30
C GLN A 105 7.53 -10.73 -16.41
N VAL A 106 8.23 -10.00 -15.52
CA VAL A 106 7.56 -9.06 -14.62
C VAL A 106 6.90 -7.93 -15.41
N ALA A 107 5.79 -7.43 -14.90
CA ALA A 107 5.01 -6.38 -15.53
C ALA A 107 5.83 -5.09 -15.75
N ASP A 108 5.52 -4.35 -16.82
CA ASP A 108 6.28 -3.16 -17.22
C ASP A 108 6.26 -2.06 -16.17
N TRP A 109 5.18 -1.95 -15.38
CA TRP A 109 5.12 -1.01 -14.28
C TRP A 109 6.23 -1.24 -13.24
N PHE A 110 6.62 -2.49 -12.96
CA PHE A 110 7.70 -2.79 -12.03
C PHE A 110 9.03 -2.21 -12.52
N LYS A 111 9.34 -2.40 -13.82
CA LYS A 111 10.56 -1.86 -14.45
C LYS A 111 10.57 -0.34 -14.49
N SER A 112 9.42 0.27 -14.73
CA SER A 112 9.26 1.72 -14.71
C SER A 112 9.58 2.30 -13.32
N TRP A 113 9.03 1.73 -12.27
CA TRP A 113 9.27 2.17 -10.90
C TRP A 113 10.68 1.81 -10.37
N GLU A 114 11.27 0.72 -10.86
CA GLU A 114 12.68 0.41 -10.62
C GLU A 114 13.58 1.47 -11.26
N SER A 115 13.26 1.93 -12.46
CA SER A 115 14.08 2.92 -13.19
C SER A 115 14.24 4.23 -12.44
N ILE A 116 13.24 4.64 -11.68
CA ILE A 116 13.25 5.84 -10.83
C ILE A 116 13.69 5.58 -9.39
N GLY A 117 14.00 4.33 -9.04
CA GLY A 117 14.57 3.96 -7.75
C GLY A 117 13.56 3.78 -6.62
N LEU A 118 12.28 3.70 -6.90
CA LEU A 118 11.22 3.45 -5.90
C LEU A 118 10.99 1.96 -5.65
N ILE A 119 11.41 1.11 -6.57
CA ILE A 119 11.52 -0.34 -6.39
C ILE A 119 12.98 -0.73 -6.57
N GLY A 120 13.45 -1.68 -5.77
CA GLY A 120 14.76 -2.30 -5.95
C GLY A 120 14.67 -3.79 -5.73
N TRP A 121 15.24 -4.57 -6.61
CA TRP A 121 15.32 -6.02 -6.50
C TRP A 121 16.75 -6.50 -6.42
N LYS A 122 17.00 -7.40 -5.47
CA LYS A 122 18.29 -8.07 -5.30
C LYS A 122 18.08 -9.55 -5.15
N ASP A 123 18.38 -10.29 -6.19
CA ASP A 123 18.35 -11.75 -6.20
C ASP A 123 19.40 -12.27 -5.21
N LYS A 124 18.97 -12.81 -4.07
CA LYS A 124 19.84 -13.30 -3.01
C LYS A 124 20.17 -14.80 -3.16
N ASN A 125 19.23 -15.54 -3.71
CA ASN A 125 19.35 -16.99 -3.88
C ASN A 125 19.82 -17.39 -5.30
N GLN A 126 19.95 -16.42 -6.22
CA GLN A 126 20.40 -16.58 -7.60
C GLN A 126 19.49 -17.49 -8.45
N ASP A 127 18.19 -17.47 -8.18
CA ASP A 127 17.21 -18.24 -8.96
C ASP A 127 16.55 -17.44 -10.10
N GLY A 128 16.85 -16.14 -10.20
CA GLY A 128 16.30 -15.25 -11.22
C GLY A 128 14.83 -14.91 -11.05
N LYS A 129 14.25 -15.23 -9.89
CA LYS A 129 12.86 -14.96 -9.55
C LYS A 129 12.76 -13.93 -8.44
N ILE A 130 11.69 -13.18 -8.46
CA ILE A 130 11.43 -12.15 -7.48
C ILE A 130 10.70 -12.74 -6.27
N GLN A 131 11.33 -12.71 -5.08
CA GLN A 131 10.69 -13.16 -3.85
C GLN A 131 10.37 -11.99 -2.94
N TYR A 132 9.09 -11.85 -2.63
CA TYR A 132 8.62 -10.81 -1.72
C TYR A 132 8.19 -11.43 -0.39
N HIS A 133 8.86 -11.05 0.69
CA HIS A 133 8.65 -11.52 2.06
C HIS A 133 8.70 -10.35 3.06
N PRO A 134 8.33 -10.57 4.33
CA PRO A 134 8.55 -9.59 5.39
C PRO A 134 10.04 -9.30 5.61
N GLY A 135 10.33 -8.06 5.98
CA GLY A 135 11.68 -7.60 6.30
C GLY A 135 12.31 -6.76 5.19
N ALA A 136 13.39 -6.09 5.54
CA ALA A 136 14.15 -5.30 4.58
C ALA A 136 14.99 -6.22 3.69
N PRO A 137 15.04 -6.02 2.37
CA PRO A 137 15.87 -6.84 1.49
C PRO A 137 17.36 -6.53 1.63
N PHE A 138 17.71 -5.28 1.90
CA PHE A 138 19.07 -4.76 2.05
C PHE A 138 19.06 -3.52 2.97
N GLU A 139 20.22 -3.01 3.32
CA GLU A 139 20.37 -1.86 4.21
C GLU A 139 20.05 -0.55 3.46
N GLY A 140 19.15 0.26 4.02
CA GLY A 140 18.83 1.61 3.51
C GLY A 140 17.93 1.64 2.26
N LYS A 141 17.96 2.77 1.55
CA LYS A 141 17.30 2.93 0.26
C LYS A 141 18.14 2.32 -0.85
N PRO A 142 17.53 1.87 -1.96
CA PRO A 142 18.27 1.21 -3.03
C PRO A 142 19.28 2.16 -3.67
N SER A 143 20.53 1.70 -3.76
CA SER A 143 21.59 2.29 -4.56
C SER A 143 21.88 1.34 -5.70
N PHE A 144 21.97 1.86 -6.91
CA PHE A 144 22.11 1.06 -8.12
C PHE A 144 23.48 1.25 -8.74
N ALA A 145 24.03 0.19 -9.33
CA ALA A 145 25.18 0.29 -10.22
C ALA A 145 24.79 1.02 -11.51
N GLU A 146 25.79 1.54 -12.23
CA GLU A 146 25.58 2.20 -13.53
C GLU A 146 25.14 1.22 -14.61
N ASP A 147 25.71 0.03 -14.58
CA ASP A 147 25.41 -1.03 -15.55
C ASP A 147 24.16 -1.84 -15.16
N ARG A 148 23.48 -2.34 -16.18
CA ARG A 148 22.37 -3.29 -16.03
C ARG A 148 22.88 -4.71 -16.17
N ARG A 149 22.22 -5.64 -15.50
CA ARG A 149 22.45 -7.08 -15.66
C ARG A 149 22.00 -7.55 -17.06
N PRO A 150 22.44 -8.74 -17.49
CA PRO A 150 22.03 -9.31 -18.81
C PRO A 150 20.52 -9.50 -18.96
N ASP A 151 19.79 -9.65 -17.86
CA ASP A 151 18.32 -9.75 -17.83
C ASP A 151 17.61 -8.39 -17.89
N GLY A 152 18.39 -7.30 -17.92
CA GLY A 152 17.91 -5.92 -17.96
C GLY A 152 17.62 -5.32 -16.58
N SER A 153 17.72 -6.07 -15.50
CA SER A 153 17.53 -5.58 -14.12
C SER A 153 18.64 -4.63 -13.70
N ARG A 154 18.33 -3.71 -12.78
CA ARG A 154 19.33 -2.84 -12.17
C ARG A 154 19.99 -3.57 -11.00
N GLU A 155 21.30 -3.58 -10.97
CA GLU A 155 22.04 -4.19 -9.88
C GLU A 155 22.00 -3.29 -8.63
N VAL A 156 21.43 -3.80 -7.52
CA VAL A 156 21.43 -3.12 -6.22
C VAL A 156 22.76 -3.37 -5.51
N THR A 157 23.50 -2.30 -5.22
CA THR A 157 24.83 -2.35 -4.59
C THR A 157 24.79 -2.47 -3.08
N ASN A 158 23.65 -2.17 -2.46
CA ASN A 158 23.49 -2.25 -1.00
C ASN A 158 23.77 -3.64 -0.46
N LYS A 159 24.26 -3.67 0.81
CA LYS A 159 24.50 -4.91 1.53
C LYS A 159 23.17 -5.64 1.80
N PRO A 160 23.03 -6.93 1.41
CA PRO A 160 21.84 -7.69 1.67
C PRO A 160 21.64 -7.95 3.17
N THR A 161 20.41 -8.00 3.63
CA THR A 161 20.06 -8.45 4.99
C THR A 161 19.83 -9.96 5.02
N GLU A 162 19.70 -10.53 6.20
CA GLU A 162 19.41 -11.96 6.40
C GLU A 162 17.93 -12.33 6.09
N SER A 163 17.07 -11.34 5.84
CA SER A 163 15.67 -11.59 5.50
C SER A 163 15.55 -12.34 4.17
N LYS A 164 14.52 -13.16 4.02
CA LYS A 164 14.19 -13.83 2.74
C LYS A 164 13.65 -12.88 1.69
N ASN A 165 13.38 -11.64 2.07
CA ASN A 165 12.86 -10.64 1.16
C ASN A 165 13.96 -10.15 0.21
N GLU A 166 13.64 -10.03 -1.06
CA GLU A 166 14.52 -9.58 -2.14
C GLU A 166 14.10 -8.25 -2.73
N VAL A 167 12.88 -7.79 -2.43
CA VAL A 167 12.31 -6.59 -3.03
C VAL A 167 12.18 -5.47 -2.02
N TYR A 168 12.79 -4.34 -2.33
CA TYR A 168 12.51 -3.06 -1.69
C TYR A 168 11.36 -2.38 -2.42
N VAL A 169 10.42 -1.86 -1.67
CA VAL A 169 9.30 -1.06 -2.17
C VAL A 169 9.20 0.19 -1.32
N ASP A 170 9.28 1.34 -1.94
CA ASP A 170 9.02 2.61 -1.26
C ASP A 170 7.53 2.65 -0.87
N ARG A 171 7.23 3.15 0.33
CA ARG A 171 5.85 3.13 0.86
C ARG A 171 4.90 3.99 0.05
N ASP A 172 5.41 5.05 -0.54
CA ASP A 172 4.61 6.03 -1.27
C ASP A 172 4.14 5.48 -2.64
N ILE A 173 4.90 4.55 -3.21
CA ILE A 173 4.56 3.92 -4.49
C ILE A 173 3.24 3.14 -4.44
N MET A 174 2.90 2.54 -3.28
CA MET A 174 1.70 1.72 -3.16
C MET A 174 0.41 2.49 -3.46
N VAL A 175 0.41 3.79 -3.22
CA VAL A 175 -0.73 4.66 -3.55
C VAL A 175 -0.71 5.03 -5.03
N LEU A 176 0.44 5.45 -5.54
CA LEU A 176 0.59 5.97 -6.91
C LEU A 176 0.55 4.88 -7.97
N ALA A 177 1.18 3.72 -7.72
CA ALA A 177 1.23 2.61 -8.66
C ALA A 177 -0.02 1.71 -8.63
N ASN A 178 -0.90 1.89 -7.64
CA ASN A 178 -2.07 1.03 -7.50
C ASN A 178 -2.95 0.95 -8.76
N PRO A 179 -3.26 2.05 -9.49
CA PRO A 179 -4.01 1.98 -10.73
C PRO A 179 -3.29 1.18 -11.83
N GLU A 180 -1.96 1.26 -11.92
CA GLU A 180 -1.15 0.49 -12.87
C GLU A 180 -1.08 -0.99 -12.49
N ILE A 181 -0.87 -1.30 -11.20
CA ILE A 181 -0.87 -2.67 -10.65
C ILE A 181 -2.22 -3.36 -10.89
N ALA A 182 -3.32 -2.61 -10.75
CA ALA A 182 -4.67 -3.09 -10.99
C ALA A 182 -5.05 -3.14 -12.49
N ALA A 183 -4.12 -2.80 -13.39
CA ALA A 183 -4.34 -2.74 -14.84
C ALA A 183 -5.56 -1.89 -15.23
N LEU A 184 -5.77 -0.76 -14.55
CA LEU A 184 -6.87 0.15 -14.85
C LEU A 184 -6.62 0.89 -16.17
N PRO A 185 -7.69 1.35 -16.85
CA PRO A 185 -7.57 2.11 -18.09
C PRO A 185 -6.69 3.37 -17.92
N ALA A 186 -5.94 3.73 -18.97
CA ALA A 186 -4.99 4.84 -18.95
C ALA A 186 -5.58 6.18 -18.49
N TRP A 187 -6.87 6.44 -18.75
CA TRP A 187 -7.53 7.67 -18.30
C TRP A 187 -7.71 7.72 -16.77
N VAL A 188 -7.84 6.57 -16.10
CA VAL A 188 -7.89 6.49 -14.63
C VAL A 188 -6.50 6.77 -14.07
N ILE A 189 -5.46 6.19 -14.68
CA ILE A 189 -4.06 6.41 -14.27
C ILE A 189 -3.70 7.89 -14.39
N ALA A 190 -4.18 8.56 -15.44
CA ALA A 190 -3.93 9.98 -15.67
C ALA A 190 -4.67 10.93 -14.69
N LEU A 191 -5.67 10.45 -13.96
CA LEU A 191 -6.41 11.21 -12.94
C LEU A 191 -5.79 11.14 -11.55
N VAL A 192 -4.89 10.21 -11.30
CA VAL A 192 -4.20 10.00 -10.02
C VAL A 192 -2.86 10.71 -10.00
#